data_7eb436344e7c83f4078e6f920e9ec043
#
_entry.id   7eb436344e7c83f4078e6f920e9ec043
#
_cell.length_a   1.000
_cell.length_b   1.000
_cell.length_c   1.000
_cell.angle_alpha   90.00
_cell.angle_beta   90.00
_cell.angle_gamma   90.00
#
_symmetry.space_group_name_H-M   'P 1'
#
loop_
_entity.id
_entity.type
_entity.pdbx_description
1 polymer ?
#
loop_
_entity_poly.entity_id
_entity_poly.type
_entity_poly.pdbx_seq_one_letter_code
_entity_poly.pdbx_strand_id
1 'polypeptide(L)'
;MRSTCAASRSRNHHSIVLRRARAGEAHGLGFKLASEEDLDRAAFWFGRRNLPTAFPELPYQGRTLRTADIFGMPLDLYARMDRSECLLQKYAAHQGARIQRIDHLNCFTPDVQASYDFYSELGFRLTEYTETDGSDGELWAVWLQRKGNVHDLAFTNGLGPRLHHVGLWTAGVLDIIHICDVMATSGYLANMERGPGRHGISNAFFLYVRDPDGHRVELFSSDYLTVDPDHAPIRWSLSDPQRQTLWGQPAPASWFKEGSAFSGVATREPALAPQPVVAM
;
A
#
# COMPACT_ATOMS: atom_id res chain seq x y z
N MET A 1 -15.88 18.53 -4.23
CA MET A 1 -15.69 17.84 -5.54
C MET A 1 -15.08 16.48 -5.25
N ARG A 2 -15.50 15.45 -5.96
CA ARG A 2 -14.97 14.09 -5.92
C ARG A 2 -14.51 13.74 -7.32
N SER A 3 -13.31 13.20 -7.46
CA SER A 3 -12.76 12.69 -8.72
C SER A 3 -12.38 11.23 -8.53
N THR A 4 -12.45 10.44 -9.58
CA THR A 4 -12.09 9.02 -9.56
C THR A 4 -11.08 8.73 -10.66
N CYS A 5 -10.12 7.86 -10.34
CA CYS A 5 -9.12 7.38 -11.28
C CYS A 5 -9.17 5.85 -11.35
N ALA A 6 -9.10 5.29 -12.55
CA ALA A 6 -8.97 3.86 -12.76
C ALA A 6 -7.61 3.55 -13.42
N ALA A 7 -6.95 2.50 -12.95
CA ALA A 7 -5.75 2.00 -13.61
C ALA A 7 -6.12 1.29 -14.93
N SER A 8 -5.23 1.30 -15.93
CA SER A 8 -5.54 0.84 -17.30
C SER A 8 -5.96 -0.62 -17.39
N ARG A 9 -5.51 -1.47 -16.47
CA ARG A 9 -5.89 -2.89 -16.40
C ARG A 9 -7.20 -3.13 -15.64
N SER A 10 -7.68 -2.14 -14.87
CA SER A 10 -8.89 -2.30 -14.08
C SER A 10 -10.13 -2.31 -14.96
N ARG A 11 -11.10 -3.15 -14.60
CA ARG A 11 -12.48 -3.09 -15.12
C ARG A 11 -13.45 -2.48 -14.10
N ASN A 12 -12.99 -2.18 -12.89
CA ASN A 12 -13.79 -1.47 -11.90
C ASN A 12 -13.84 0.01 -12.27
N HIS A 13 -14.96 0.66 -11.97
CA HIS A 13 -15.16 2.08 -12.27
C HIS A 13 -14.00 2.94 -11.77
N HIS A 14 -13.43 2.63 -10.62
CA HIS A 14 -12.28 3.34 -10.08
C HIS A 14 -11.37 2.44 -9.23
N SER A 15 -10.13 2.86 -9.11
CA SER A 15 -9.11 2.29 -8.22
C SER A 15 -8.74 3.27 -7.11
N ILE A 16 -8.84 4.57 -7.37
CA ILE A 16 -8.52 5.65 -6.43
C ILE A 16 -9.68 6.65 -6.44
N VAL A 17 -10.04 7.17 -5.28
CA VAL A 17 -11.01 8.25 -5.11
C VAL A 17 -10.31 9.44 -4.49
N LEU A 18 -10.31 10.57 -5.19
CA LEU A 18 -9.81 11.83 -4.69
C LEU A 18 -10.99 12.68 -4.19
N ARG A 19 -10.87 13.22 -3.00
CA ARG A 19 -11.87 14.11 -2.39
C ARG A 19 -11.20 15.43 -2.04
N ARG A 20 -11.90 16.54 -2.30
CA ARG A 20 -11.42 17.86 -1.86
C ARG A 20 -11.45 17.89 -0.33
N ALA A 21 -10.32 18.19 0.30
CA ALA A 21 -10.13 18.36 1.73
C ALA A 21 -9.42 19.67 2.04
N ARG A 22 -9.24 20.00 3.31
CA ARG A 22 -8.47 21.17 3.77
C ARG A 22 -6.97 20.86 3.88
N ALA A 23 -6.64 19.60 4.09
CA ALA A 23 -5.27 19.10 4.18
C ALA A 23 -5.21 17.72 3.50
N GLY A 24 -3.99 17.28 3.15
CA GLY A 24 -3.75 15.94 2.63
C GLY A 24 -4.04 14.89 3.70
N GLU A 25 -5.04 14.04 3.49
CA GLU A 25 -5.43 12.96 4.41
C GLU A 25 -5.91 11.73 3.61
N ALA A 26 -5.75 10.53 4.19
CA ALA A 26 -6.32 9.31 3.67
C ALA A 26 -7.71 9.07 4.30
N HIS A 27 -8.66 8.51 3.55
CA HIS A 27 -10.00 8.21 4.07
C HIS A 27 -10.23 6.74 4.39
N GLY A 28 -9.41 5.85 3.87
CA GLY A 28 -9.49 4.42 4.10
C GLY A 28 -8.95 3.59 2.94
N LEU A 29 -8.87 2.29 3.16
CA LEU A 29 -8.42 1.30 2.19
C LEU A 29 -9.62 0.50 1.68
N GLY A 30 -9.69 0.28 0.36
CA GLY A 30 -10.77 -0.48 -0.27
C GLY A 30 -10.32 -1.88 -0.66
N PHE A 31 -11.07 -2.92 -0.25
CA PHE A 31 -10.82 -4.31 -0.63
C PHE A 31 -12.04 -4.93 -1.30
N LYS A 32 -11.80 -5.56 -2.43
CA LYS A 32 -12.83 -6.29 -3.16
C LYS A 32 -12.88 -7.74 -2.70
N LEU A 33 -14.06 -8.17 -2.26
CA LEU A 33 -14.36 -9.55 -1.90
C LEU A 33 -14.84 -10.34 -3.12
N ALA A 34 -14.89 -11.67 -2.99
CA ALA A 34 -15.31 -12.53 -4.08
C ALA A 34 -16.83 -12.50 -4.29
N SER A 35 -17.62 -12.37 -3.22
CA SER A 35 -19.08 -12.44 -3.27
C SER A 35 -19.77 -11.53 -2.24
N GLU A 36 -21.09 -11.36 -2.37
CA GLU A 36 -21.93 -10.67 -1.37
C GLU A 36 -22.03 -11.49 -0.06
N GLU A 37 -21.98 -12.83 -0.17
CA GLU A 37 -21.95 -13.73 0.99
C GLU A 37 -20.67 -13.54 1.81
N ASP A 38 -19.54 -13.25 1.15
CA ASP A 38 -18.29 -12.90 1.84
C ASP A 38 -18.44 -11.59 2.60
N LEU A 39 -19.21 -10.65 2.05
CA LEU A 39 -19.49 -9.38 2.71
C LEU A 39 -20.31 -9.58 4.00
N ASP A 40 -21.29 -10.49 3.97
CA ASP A 40 -22.08 -10.84 5.16
C ASP A 40 -21.23 -11.56 6.21
N ARG A 41 -20.36 -12.49 5.78
CA ARG A 41 -19.38 -13.14 6.66
C ARG A 41 -18.42 -12.13 7.29
N ALA A 42 -17.93 -11.18 6.51
CA ALA A 42 -17.09 -10.10 7.02
C ALA A 42 -17.83 -9.25 8.06
N ALA A 43 -19.05 -8.81 7.76
CA ALA A 43 -19.83 -8.01 8.70
C ALA A 43 -20.04 -8.73 10.04
N PHE A 44 -20.34 -10.03 9.98
CA PHE A 44 -20.47 -10.86 11.18
C PHE A 44 -19.14 -10.99 11.94
N TRP A 45 -18.04 -11.23 11.23
CA TRP A 45 -16.70 -11.38 11.82
C TRP A 45 -16.23 -10.11 12.55
N PHE A 46 -16.38 -8.94 11.91
CA PHE A 46 -16.04 -7.63 12.50
C PHE A 46 -16.97 -7.29 13.68
N GLY A 47 -18.27 -7.52 13.53
CA GLY A 47 -19.25 -7.26 14.57
C GLY A 47 -19.01 -8.07 15.85
N ARG A 48 -18.63 -9.35 15.73
CA ARG A 48 -18.28 -10.19 16.89
C ARG A 48 -17.02 -9.72 17.64
N ARG A 49 -16.19 -8.90 17.01
CA ARG A 49 -15.00 -8.27 17.61
C ARG A 49 -15.24 -6.86 18.11
N ASN A 50 -16.52 -6.42 18.15
CA ASN A 50 -16.92 -5.06 18.50
C ASN A 50 -16.26 -3.99 17.65
N LEU A 51 -15.85 -4.32 16.41
CA LEU A 51 -15.35 -3.38 15.44
C LEU A 51 -16.53 -2.70 14.71
N PRO A 52 -16.39 -1.45 14.24
CA PRO A 52 -17.45 -0.74 13.55
C PRO A 52 -17.98 -1.51 12.35
N THR A 53 -19.30 -1.52 12.16
CA THR A 53 -19.92 -2.08 10.96
C THR A 53 -21.02 -1.13 10.48
N ALA A 54 -20.85 -0.57 9.29
CA ALA A 54 -21.82 0.31 8.65
C ALA A 54 -21.90 0.00 7.16
N PHE A 55 -23.04 0.27 6.54
CA PHE A 55 -23.24 0.07 5.10
C PHE A 55 -23.57 1.40 4.41
N PRO A 56 -22.56 2.25 4.14
CA PRO A 56 -22.78 3.50 3.43
C PRO A 56 -23.09 3.26 1.96
N GLU A 57 -23.91 4.13 1.38
CA GLU A 57 -24.08 4.21 -0.05
C GLU A 57 -22.90 4.96 -0.67
N LEU A 58 -22.19 4.31 -1.57
CA LEU A 58 -21.05 4.89 -2.29
C LEU A 58 -21.33 4.90 -3.79
N PRO A 59 -21.09 6.03 -4.48
CA PRO A 59 -21.31 6.12 -5.93
C PRO A 59 -20.47 5.10 -6.69
N TYR A 60 -21.08 4.42 -7.65
CA TYR A 60 -20.48 3.41 -8.54
C TYR A 60 -20.01 2.13 -7.84
N GLN A 61 -20.25 2.00 -6.56
CA GLN A 61 -19.86 0.85 -5.74
C GLN A 61 -21.12 0.22 -5.17
N GLY A 62 -21.24 -1.09 -5.28
CA GLY A 62 -22.35 -1.84 -4.72
C GLY A 62 -22.36 -1.79 -3.20
N ARG A 63 -23.11 -2.66 -2.58
CA ARG A 63 -23.17 -2.79 -1.13
C ARG A 63 -21.75 -2.83 -0.55
N THR A 64 -21.45 -1.94 0.37
CA THR A 64 -20.13 -1.76 0.96
C THR A 64 -20.20 -1.83 2.46
N LEU A 65 -19.43 -2.71 3.07
CA LEU A 65 -19.22 -2.72 4.53
C LEU A 65 -18.08 -1.76 4.84
N ARG A 66 -18.37 -0.70 5.59
CA ARG A 66 -17.37 0.15 6.22
C ARG A 66 -17.09 -0.33 7.61
N THR A 67 -15.83 -0.60 7.87
CA THR A 67 -15.32 -1.08 9.15
C THR A 67 -13.96 -0.44 9.46
N ALA A 68 -13.27 -0.92 10.46
CA ALA A 68 -11.90 -0.51 10.77
C ALA A 68 -11.09 -1.70 11.28
N ASP A 69 -9.78 -1.62 11.20
CA ASP A 69 -8.91 -2.55 11.89
C ASP A 69 -8.80 -2.24 13.40
N ILE A 70 -7.97 -3.00 14.11
CA ILE A 70 -7.78 -2.87 15.57
C ILE A 70 -7.18 -1.53 16.02
N PHE A 71 -6.55 -0.79 15.09
CA PHE A 71 -6.01 0.55 15.36
C PHE A 71 -6.90 1.68 14.86
N GLY A 72 -8.06 1.33 14.30
CA GLY A 72 -9.03 2.27 13.78
C GLY A 72 -8.80 2.68 12.32
N MET A 73 -7.87 2.04 11.59
CA MET A 73 -7.67 2.30 10.18
C MET A 73 -8.92 1.94 9.38
N PRO A 74 -9.55 2.89 8.64
CA PRO A 74 -10.82 2.64 7.97
C PRO A 74 -10.66 1.66 6.79
N LEU A 75 -11.58 0.69 6.70
CA LEU A 75 -11.64 -0.31 5.65
C LEU A 75 -13.01 -0.28 4.98
N ASP A 76 -13.06 -0.22 3.65
CA ASP A 76 -14.26 -0.39 2.85
C ASP A 76 -14.18 -1.74 2.10
N LEU A 77 -15.05 -2.70 2.48
CA LEU A 77 -15.13 -4.00 1.85
C LEU A 77 -16.35 -4.04 0.92
N TYR A 78 -16.18 -4.50 -0.33
CA TYR A 78 -17.25 -4.57 -1.31
C TYR A 78 -17.07 -5.76 -2.26
N ALA A 79 -18.18 -6.27 -2.81
CA ALA A 79 -18.12 -7.36 -3.79
C ALA A 79 -18.30 -6.85 -5.23
N ARG A 80 -19.11 -5.82 -5.43
CA ARG A 80 -19.47 -5.29 -6.75
C ARG A 80 -19.14 -3.82 -6.89
N MET A 81 -18.79 -3.43 -8.11
CA MET A 81 -18.57 -2.05 -8.53
C MET A 81 -18.97 -1.94 -9.99
N ASP A 82 -19.49 -0.79 -10.39
CA ASP A 82 -19.76 -0.47 -11.79
C ASP A 82 -18.50 -0.70 -12.62
N ARG A 83 -18.69 -1.05 -13.88
CA ARG A 83 -17.58 -1.38 -14.76
C ARG A 83 -17.20 -0.22 -15.65
N SER A 84 -15.90 -0.07 -15.86
CA SER A 84 -15.30 0.77 -16.90
C SER A 84 -14.63 -0.08 -17.96
N GLU A 85 -14.30 0.55 -19.07
CA GLU A 85 -13.54 -0.08 -20.13
C GLU A 85 -12.12 -0.44 -19.64
N CYS A 86 -11.66 -1.66 -19.95
CA CYS A 86 -10.28 -2.05 -19.73
C CYS A 86 -9.40 -1.48 -20.86
N LEU A 87 -8.42 -0.66 -20.49
CA LEU A 87 -7.53 -0.02 -21.45
C LEU A 87 -6.21 -0.78 -21.67
N LEU A 88 -6.06 -2.00 -21.10
CA LEU A 88 -4.79 -2.74 -21.12
C LEU A 88 -4.18 -2.86 -22.52
N GLN A 89 -5.02 -3.14 -23.55
CA GLN A 89 -4.58 -3.29 -24.94
C GLN A 89 -4.73 -2.02 -25.77
N LYS A 90 -5.13 -0.90 -25.15
CA LYS A 90 -5.31 0.39 -25.83
C LYS A 90 -4.10 1.29 -25.58
N TYR A 91 -2.95 0.90 -26.08
CA TYR A 91 -1.66 1.55 -25.83
C TYR A 91 -1.66 3.06 -26.14
N ALA A 92 -2.43 3.51 -27.12
CA ALA A 92 -2.56 4.94 -27.46
C ALA A 92 -3.23 5.76 -26.33
N ALA A 93 -3.97 5.12 -25.43
CA ALA A 93 -4.59 5.77 -24.27
C ALA A 93 -3.70 5.77 -23.01
N HIS A 94 -2.56 5.08 -23.04
CA HIS A 94 -1.65 5.05 -21.90
C HIS A 94 -0.84 6.35 -21.85
N GLN A 95 -0.85 7.00 -20.68
CA GLN A 95 -0.15 8.27 -20.47
C GLN A 95 0.74 8.20 -19.22
N GLY A 96 1.67 9.14 -19.10
CA GLY A 96 2.57 9.27 -17.97
C GLY A 96 3.38 7.99 -17.73
N ALA A 97 3.35 7.46 -16.50
CA ALA A 97 4.03 6.22 -16.11
C ALA A 97 3.38 4.94 -16.63
N ARG A 98 2.33 5.03 -17.44
CA ARG A 98 1.59 3.87 -18.00
C ARG A 98 1.16 2.87 -16.94
N ILE A 99 0.64 3.37 -15.83
CA ILE A 99 0.21 2.59 -14.67
C ILE A 99 -0.86 1.59 -15.09
N GLN A 100 -0.67 0.31 -14.73
CA GLN A 100 -1.58 -0.76 -15.09
C GLN A 100 -2.54 -1.16 -13.97
N ARG A 101 -2.10 -1.12 -12.71
CA ARG A 101 -2.93 -1.47 -11.55
C ARG A 101 -2.42 -0.81 -10.26
N ILE A 102 -3.30 -0.66 -9.28
CA ILE A 102 -2.88 -0.60 -7.89
C ILE A 102 -2.34 -1.98 -7.53
N ASP A 103 -1.20 -2.00 -6.87
CA ASP A 103 -0.60 -3.25 -6.44
C ASP A 103 -0.72 -3.43 -4.93
N HIS A 104 -0.21 -2.49 -4.17
CA HIS A 104 -0.15 -2.60 -2.72
C HIS A 104 -0.36 -1.26 -2.00
N LEU A 105 -0.54 -1.37 -0.71
CA LEU A 105 -0.63 -0.27 0.23
C LEU A 105 0.34 -0.53 1.37
N ASN A 106 1.18 0.43 1.71
CA ASN A 106 2.04 0.36 2.89
C ASN A 106 1.53 1.33 3.95
N CYS A 107 1.44 0.86 5.18
CA CYS A 107 0.98 1.65 6.31
C CYS A 107 1.98 1.61 7.47
N PHE A 108 2.14 2.73 8.15
CA PHE A 108 2.70 2.72 9.50
C PHE A 108 1.66 2.16 10.46
N THR A 109 2.12 1.32 11.37
CA THR A 109 1.32 0.78 12.47
C THR A 109 2.05 0.97 13.80
N PRO A 110 1.34 1.20 14.91
CA PRO A 110 1.97 1.26 16.22
C PRO A 110 2.46 -0.10 16.71
N ASP A 111 1.88 -1.20 16.20
CA ASP A 111 2.24 -2.57 16.58
C ASP A 111 2.14 -3.49 15.37
N VAL A 112 3.29 -3.95 14.89
CA VAL A 112 3.40 -4.79 13.70
C VAL A 112 2.89 -6.21 13.96
N GLN A 113 3.19 -6.78 15.13
CA GLN A 113 2.72 -8.11 15.49
C GLN A 113 1.19 -8.17 15.54
N ALA A 114 0.58 -7.23 16.24
CA ALA A 114 -0.87 -7.15 16.34
C ALA A 114 -1.55 -6.93 14.96
N SER A 115 -0.95 -6.12 14.08
CA SER A 115 -1.42 -5.96 12.69
C SER A 115 -1.30 -7.27 11.92
N TYR A 116 -0.15 -7.95 12.02
CA TYR A 116 0.06 -9.24 11.36
C TYR A 116 -0.98 -10.28 11.80
N ASP A 117 -1.20 -10.42 13.10
CA ASP A 117 -2.16 -11.39 13.65
C ASP A 117 -3.57 -11.10 13.12
N PHE A 118 -4.00 -9.83 13.18
CA PHE A 118 -5.31 -9.41 12.70
C PHE A 118 -5.53 -9.71 11.21
N TYR A 119 -4.59 -9.32 10.34
CA TYR A 119 -4.74 -9.55 8.90
C TYR A 119 -4.52 -11.01 8.49
N SER A 120 -3.76 -11.78 9.27
CA SER A 120 -3.64 -13.24 9.09
C SER A 120 -4.96 -13.96 9.34
N GLU A 121 -5.75 -13.55 10.34
CA GLU A 121 -7.10 -14.06 10.56
C GLU A 121 -8.06 -13.73 9.40
N LEU A 122 -7.84 -12.61 8.69
CA LEU A 122 -8.54 -12.28 7.45
C LEU A 122 -8.01 -13.05 6.22
N GLY A 123 -7.05 -13.95 6.43
CA GLY A 123 -6.48 -14.86 5.44
C GLY A 123 -5.38 -14.23 4.58
N PHE A 124 -4.76 -13.13 4.99
CA PHE A 124 -3.54 -12.65 4.37
C PHE A 124 -2.37 -13.57 4.72
N ARG A 125 -1.49 -13.83 3.75
CA ARG A 125 -0.30 -14.67 3.93
C ARG A 125 0.94 -13.80 4.02
N LEU A 126 1.83 -14.12 4.96
CA LEU A 126 3.14 -13.51 5.09
C LEU A 126 4.05 -13.95 3.94
N THR A 127 4.71 -13.01 3.29
CA THR A 127 5.67 -13.29 2.21
C THR A 127 7.08 -12.85 2.56
N GLU A 128 7.20 -11.71 3.21
CA GLU A 128 8.47 -11.20 3.72
C GLU A 128 8.24 -10.52 5.07
N TYR A 129 9.28 -10.45 5.90
CA TYR A 129 9.25 -9.70 7.14
C TYR A 129 10.63 -9.17 7.51
N THR A 130 10.63 -8.07 8.24
CA THR A 130 11.83 -7.52 8.88
C THR A 130 11.72 -7.72 10.38
N GLU A 131 12.77 -8.20 10.97
CA GLU A 131 12.89 -8.51 12.38
C GLU A 131 14.03 -7.71 13.00
N THR A 132 13.87 -7.28 14.25
CA THR A 132 14.98 -6.71 15.03
C THR A 132 16.09 -7.74 15.21
N ASP A 133 17.32 -7.25 15.37
CA ASP A 133 18.46 -8.13 15.56
C ASP A 133 18.55 -8.59 17.03
N GLY A 134 19.03 -9.80 17.25
CA GLY A 134 19.19 -10.40 18.58
C GLY A 134 18.49 -11.75 18.74
N SER A 135 18.55 -12.33 19.93
CA SER A 135 17.95 -13.63 20.24
C SER A 135 16.42 -13.60 20.31
N ASP A 136 15.84 -12.46 20.63
CA ASP A 136 14.41 -12.24 20.84
C ASP A 136 13.87 -11.30 19.77
N GLY A 137 14.16 -11.63 18.49
CA GLY A 137 13.77 -10.80 17.35
C GLY A 137 12.28 -10.48 17.35
N GLU A 138 11.93 -9.19 17.24
CA GLU A 138 10.56 -8.68 17.16
C GLU A 138 10.24 -8.24 15.75
N LEU A 139 9.01 -8.45 15.29
CA LEU A 139 8.56 -8.03 13.97
C LEU A 139 8.57 -6.50 13.86
N TRP A 140 9.41 -5.98 12.98
CA TRP A 140 9.53 -4.56 12.70
C TRP A 140 8.76 -4.12 11.46
N ALA A 141 8.60 -5.00 10.48
CA ALA A 141 7.73 -4.82 9.31
C ALA A 141 7.30 -6.16 8.75
N VAL A 142 6.12 -6.19 8.10
CA VAL A 142 5.56 -7.38 7.43
C VAL A 142 4.98 -7.03 6.08
N TRP A 143 5.11 -7.94 5.11
CA TRP A 143 4.52 -7.88 3.78
C TRP A 143 3.53 -9.03 3.63
N LEU A 144 2.26 -8.69 3.36
CA LEU A 144 1.13 -9.60 3.41
C LEU A 144 0.40 -9.63 2.06
N GLN A 145 0.09 -10.81 1.55
CA GLN A 145 -0.53 -10.98 0.25
C GLN A 145 -1.85 -11.78 0.29
N ARG A 146 -2.71 -11.54 -0.71
CA ARG A 146 -3.94 -12.31 -1.02
C ARG A 146 -4.03 -12.73 -2.48
N LYS A 147 -3.35 -12.05 -3.40
CA LYS A 147 -3.49 -12.25 -4.85
C LYS A 147 -2.29 -12.87 -5.55
N GLY A 148 -1.31 -13.38 -4.78
CA GLY A 148 -0.15 -14.09 -5.33
C GLY A 148 1.00 -13.18 -5.80
N ASN A 149 0.96 -11.87 -5.58
CA ASN A 149 2.09 -10.96 -5.64
C ASN A 149 2.89 -11.01 -4.33
N VAL A 150 3.92 -10.20 -4.19
CA VAL A 150 4.68 -10.16 -2.93
C VAL A 150 3.82 -9.63 -1.81
N HIS A 151 3.06 -8.56 -2.02
CA HIS A 151 2.16 -8.04 -1.00
C HIS A 151 1.00 -7.23 -1.57
N ASP A 152 -0.11 -7.23 -0.86
CA ASP A 152 -1.24 -6.32 -1.01
C ASP A 152 -1.20 -5.24 0.06
N LEU A 153 -0.75 -5.63 1.26
CA LEU A 153 -0.53 -4.76 2.41
C LEU A 153 0.87 -4.95 2.95
N ALA A 154 1.47 -3.86 3.40
CA ALA A 154 2.64 -3.92 4.25
C ALA A 154 2.41 -3.04 5.49
N PHE A 155 2.89 -3.52 6.62
CA PHE A 155 2.87 -2.78 7.88
C PHE A 155 4.30 -2.58 8.36
N THR A 156 4.62 -1.33 8.68
CA THR A 156 5.94 -0.92 9.14
C THR A 156 5.79 -0.23 10.50
N ASN A 157 6.66 -0.55 11.45
CA ASN A 157 6.69 0.10 12.75
C ASN A 157 6.85 1.62 12.61
N GLY A 158 5.95 2.37 13.21
CA GLY A 158 5.96 3.84 13.17
C GLY A 158 4.72 4.45 13.78
N LEU A 159 4.75 5.78 13.95
CA LEU A 159 3.57 6.53 14.40
C LEU A 159 2.38 6.23 13.49
N GLY A 160 1.37 5.54 13.99
CA GLY A 160 0.29 4.97 13.16
C GLY A 160 -1.06 4.88 13.87
N PRO A 161 -2.13 4.49 13.16
CA PRO A 161 -2.11 4.10 11.74
C PRO A 161 -2.00 5.32 10.80
N ARG A 162 -1.15 5.23 9.78
CA ARG A 162 -1.03 6.23 8.71
C ARG A 162 -0.70 5.54 7.39
N LEU A 163 -1.23 6.03 6.29
CA LEU A 163 -0.85 5.55 4.97
C LEU A 163 0.55 6.08 4.62
N HIS A 164 1.51 5.16 4.45
CA HIS A 164 2.87 5.52 4.03
C HIS A 164 2.92 5.78 2.52
N HIS A 165 2.41 4.84 1.72
CA HIS A 165 2.28 5.02 0.28
C HIS A 165 1.24 4.08 -0.35
N VAL A 166 0.84 4.42 -1.57
CA VAL A 166 0.16 3.52 -2.49
C VAL A 166 1.14 3.08 -3.57
N GLY A 167 1.24 1.77 -3.78
CA GLY A 167 2.07 1.17 -4.84
C GLY A 167 1.29 0.99 -6.13
N LEU A 168 1.81 1.56 -7.22
CA LEU A 168 1.23 1.51 -8.56
C LEU A 168 2.17 0.74 -9.49
N TRP A 169 1.68 -0.37 -10.05
CA TRP A 169 2.48 -1.25 -10.88
C TRP A 169 2.56 -0.76 -12.33
N THR A 170 3.78 -0.71 -12.87
CA THR A 170 4.07 -0.46 -14.28
C THR A 170 4.54 -1.74 -14.96
N ALA A 171 4.45 -1.81 -16.30
CA ALA A 171 4.81 -3.02 -17.05
C ALA A 171 6.31 -3.30 -17.04
N GLY A 172 7.14 -2.28 -16.87
CA GLY A 172 8.58 -2.45 -16.87
C GLY A 172 9.35 -1.24 -16.38
N VAL A 173 10.65 -1.46 -16.20
CA VAL A 173 11.61 -0.45 -15.71
C VAL A 173 11.65 0.79 -16.61
N LEU A 174 11.50 0.62 -17.92
CA LEU A 174 11.52 1.74 -18.86
C LEU A 174 10.36 2.72 -18.66
N ASP A 175 9.20 2.26 -18.17
CA ASP A 175 8.08 3.14 -17.84
C ASP A 175 8.43 4.04 -16.64
N ILE A 176 9.20 3.51 -15.68
CA ILE A 176 9.69 4.27 -14.51
C ILE A 176 10.75 5.29 -14.93
N ILE A 177 11.67 4.94 -15.82
CA ILE A 177 12.65 5.88 -16.35
C ILE A 177 11.96 6.98 -17.16
N HIS A 178 11.00 6.61 -18.00
CA HIS A 178 10.24 7.59 -18.79
C HIS A 178 9.52 8.62 -17.89
N ILE A 179 8.89 8.21 -16.79
CA ILE A 179 8.23 9.17 -15.90
C ILE A 179 9.23 10.09 -15.20
N CYS A 180 10.47 9.66 -14.94
CA CYS A 180 11.51 10.55 -14.45
C CYS A 180 11.77 11.70 -15.45
N ASP A 181 11.90 11.38 -16.75
CA ASP A 181 12.09 12.38 -17.81
C ASP A 181 10.89 13.34 -17.88
N VAL A 182 9.66 12.81 -17.81
CA VAL A 182 8.44 13.61 -17.81
C VAL A 182 8.39 14.55 -16.61
N MET A 183 8.62 14.06 -15.39
CA MET A 183 8.61 14.88 -14.18
C MET A 183 9.68 15.96 -14.21
N ALA A 184 10.89 15.62 -14.65
CA ALA A 184 12.00 16.57 -14.74
C ALA A 184 11.71 17.71 -15.72
N THR A 185 11.07 17.43 -16.86
CA THR A 185 10.81 18.42 -17.93
C THR A 185 9.50 19.16 -17.77
N SER A 186 8.59 18.72 -16.89
CA SER A 186 7.32 19.36 -16.60
C SER A 186 7.27 20.15 -15.28
N GLY A 187 8.43 20.36 -14.64
CA GLY A 187 8.54 21.16 -13.42
C GLY A 187 8.30 20.41 -12.11
N TYR A 188 8.20 19.08 -12.16
CA TYR A 188 7.94 18.24 -10.98
C TYR A 188 9.17 17.46 -10.49
N LEU A 189 10.39 17.84 -10.87
CA LEU A 189 11.61 17.17 -10.43
C LEU A 189 11.73 17.11 -8.89
N ALA A 190 11.36 18.20 -8.21
CA ALA A 190 11.42 18.27 -6.74
C ALA A 190 10.41 17.34 -6.03
N ASN A 191 9.43 16.80 -6.76
CA ASN A 191 8.47 15.84 -6.24
C ASN A 191 8.96 14.39 -6.31
N MET A 192 10.11 14.12 -6.91
CA MET A 192 10.78 12.82 -6.86
C MET A 192 11.47 12.68 -5.51
N GLU A 193 10.88 11.93 -4.60
CA GLU A 193 11.37 11.81 -3.22
C GLU A 193 12.53 10.81 -3.11
N ARG A 194 12.45 9.67 -3.85
CA ARG A 194 13.45 8.60 -3.74
C ARG A 194 13.46 7.72 -4.99
N GLY A 195 14.63 7.36 -5.44
CA GLY A 195 14.83 6.50 -6.62
C GLY A 195 15.13 7.30 -7.90
N PRO A 196 15.20 6.61 -9.07
CA PRO A 196 15.02 5.16 -9.25
C PRO A 196 16.04 4.33 -8.49
N GLY A 197 15.63 3.13 -8.10
CA GLY A 197 16.50 2.21 -7.38
C GLY A 197 15.91 0.80 -7.31
N ARG A 198 16.60 -0.10 -6.60
CA ARG A 198 16.12 -1.46 -6.36
C ARG A 198 16.09 -1.76 -4.86
N HIS A 199 14.97 -2.33 -4.42
CA HIS A 199 14.86 -2.94 -3.11
C HIS A 199 15.43 -4.36 -3.09
N GLY A 200 15.95 -4.83 -1.96
CA GLY A 200 16.07 -6.25 -1.67
C GLY A 200 14.69 -6.85 -1.41
N ILE A 201 13.94 -6.22 -0.52
CA ILE A 201 12.52 -6.53 -0.27
C ILE A 201 11.74 -6.49 -1.58
N SER A 202 10.93 -7.51 -1.84
CA SER A 202 10.13 -7.67 -3.06
C SER A 202 10.89 -7.68 -4.38
N ASN A 203 12.21 -7.52 -4.37
CA ASN A 203 13.03 -7.34 -5.59
C ASN A 203 12.54 -6.18 -6.50
N ALA A 204 11.79 -5.24 -5.96
CA ALA A 204 11.15 -4.21 -6.75
C ALA A 204 12.12 -3.15 -7.27
N PHE A 205 12.02 -2.82 -8.56
CA PHE A 205 12.56 -1.59 -9.11
C PHE A 205 11.55 -0.48 -8.87
N PHE A 206 11.95 0.60 -8.21
CA PHE A 206 11.05 1.59 -7.64
C PHE A 206 11.40 3.04 -7.98
N LEU A 207 10.38 3.89 -7.93
CA LEU A 207 10.46 5.34 -7.84
C LEU A 207 9.37 5.83 -6.90
N TYR A 208 9.71 6.60 -5.88
CA TYR A 208 8.75 7.27 -5.00
C TYR A 208 8.63 8.74 -5.36
N VAL A 209 7.38 9.18 -5.50
CA VAL A 209 7.04 10.56 -5.80
C VAL A 209 6.04 11.09 -4.79
N ARG A 210 6.02 12.42 -4.61
CA ARG A 210 4.97 13.11 -3.86
C ARG A 210 3.98 13.74 -4.82
N ASP A 211 2.69 13.51 -4.57
CA ASP A 211 1.66 14.26 -5.25
C ASP A 211 1.59 15.72 -4.73
N PRO A 212 0.82 16.62 -5.37
CA PRO A 212 0.73 18.01 -4.93
C PRO A 212 0.20 18.20 -3.50
N ASP A 213 -0.53 17.24 -2.95
CA ASP A 213 -1.07 17.28 -1.59
C ASP A 213 -0.13 16.60 -0.57
N GLY A 214 1.04 16.10 -1.02
CA GLY A 214 2.08 15.49 -0.20
C GLY A 214 1.91 13.99 0.03
N HIS A 215 0.93 13.33 -0.59
CA HIS A 215 0.81 11.87 -0.52
C HIS A 215 1.96 11.18 -1.26
N ARG A 216 2.48 10.11 -0.67
CA ARG A 216 3.53 9.33 -1.31
C ARG A 216 2.93 8.27 -2.23
N VAL A 217 3.44 8.22 -3.44
CA VAL A 217 3.10 7.22 -4.46
C VAL A 217 4.38 6.49 -4.85
N GLU A 218 4.32 5.16 -4.87
CA GLU A 218 5.37 4.32 -5.44
C GLU A 218 4.98 3.89 -6.85
N LEU A 219 5.87 4.11 -7.79
CA LEU A 219 5.84 3.49 -9.11
C LEU A 219 6.85 2.35 -9.09
N PHE A 220 6.41 1.12 -9.38
CA PHE A 220 7.32 -0.02 -9.27
C PHE A 220 7.04 -1.11 -10.30
N SER A 221 8.04 -1.98 -10.48
CA SER A 221 7.97 -3.17 -11.32
C SER A 221 9.00 -4.21 -10.89
N SER A 222 9.01 -5.36 -11.56
CA SER A 222 10.02 -6.41 -11.38
C SER A 222 9.98 -7.13 -10.04
N ASP A 223 8.82 -7.12 -9.36
CA ASP A 223 8.54 -8.01 -8.23
C ASP A 223 8.44 -9.48 -8.69
N TYR A 224 8.47 -10.40 -7.73
CA TYR A 224 8.24 -11.81 -7.97
C TYR A 224 6.83 -12.25 -7.57
N LEU A 225 6.43 -13.45 -7.95
CA LEU A 225 5.14 -14.03 -7.59
C LEU A 225 5.30 -15.04 -6.43
N THR A 226 4.30 -15.09 -5.57
CA THR A 226 4.23 -15.98 -4.41
C THR A 226 3.03 -16.95 -4.54
N VAL A 227 2.89 -17.53 -5.73
CA VAL A 227 1.74 -18.39 -6.07
C VAL A 227 1.84 -19.77 -5.43
N ASP A 228 3.05 -20.22 -5.09
CA ASP A 228 3.25 -21.53 -4.48
C ASP A 228 2.68 -21.56 -3.05
N PRO A 229 1.88 -22.57 -2.70
CA PRO A 229 1.28 -22.66 -1.36
C PRO A 229 2.30 -22.83 -0.23
N ASP A 230 3.47 -23.36 -0.54
CA ASP A 230 4.57 -23.64 0.38
C ASP A 230 5.70 -22.59 0.33
N HIS A 231 5.44 -21.44 -0.31
CA HIS A 231 6.38 -20.31 -0.28
C HIS A 231 6.71 -19.92 1.17
N ALA A 232 7.97 -20.13 1.56
CA ALA A 232 8.44 -19.75 2.88
C ALA A 232 8.70 -18.24 2.95
N PRO A 233 8.23 -17.53 3.99
CA PRO A 233 8.48 -16.10 4.13
C PRO A 233 9.98 -15.77 4.17
N ILE A 234 10.38 -14.72 3.46
CA ILE A 234 11.76 -14.23 3.45
C ILE A 234 11.99 -13.34 4.66
N ARG A 235 12.99 -13.67 5.48
CA ARG A 235 13.41 -12.90 6.63
C ARG A 235 14.49 -11.88 6.25
N TRP A 236 14.32 -10.64 6.71
CA TRP A 236 15.30 -9.57 6.61
C TRP A 236 15.71 -9.11 8.02
N SER A 237 17.01 -8.97 8.25
CA SER A 237 17.52 -8.30 9.45
C SER A 237 17.25 -6.80 9.38
N LEU A 238 16.87 -6.19 10.51
CA LEU A 238 16.64 -4.73 10.59
C LEU A 238 17.91 -3.94 10.27
N SER A 239 19.08 -4.46 10.59
CA SER A 239 20.37 -3.85 10.32
C SER A 239 20.88 -4.04 8.89
N ASP A 240 20.25 -4.92 8.08
CA ASP A 240 20.66 -5.11 6.69
C ASP A 240 20.24 -3.92 5.81
N PRO A 241 21.17 -3.08 5.32
CA PRO A 241 20.84 -1.94 4.48
C PRO A 241 20.28 -2.34 3.11
N GLN A 242 20.65 -3.55 2.61
CA GLN A 242 20.24 -4.02 1.30
C GLN A 242 18.75 -4.36 1.24
N ARG A 243 18.10 -4.64 2.37
CA ARG A 243 16.65 -4.89 2.41
C ARG A 243 15.86 -3.71 1.83
N GLN A 244 16.22 -2.47 2.17
CA GLN A 244 15.55 -1.27 1.67
C GLN A 244 16.14 -0.75 0.36
N THR A 245 17.48 -0.83 0.22
CA THR A 245 18.19 -0.31 -0.94
C THR A 245 19.27 -1.30 -1.34
N LEU A 246 18.95 -2.20 -2.26
CA LEU A 246 19.96 -3.08 -2.86
C LEU A 246 20.97 -2.25 -3.66
N TRP A 247 20.48 -1.25 -4.39
CA TRP A 247 21.24 -0.19 -5.01
C TRP A 247 20.38 1.04 -5.30
N GLY A 248 20.99 2.21 -5.43
CA GLY A 248 20.33 3.50 -5.61
C GLY A 248 20.55 4.43 -4.44
N GLN A 249 19.81 5.52 -4.38
CA GLN A 249 19.90 6.48 -3.29
C GLN A 249 19.27 5.93 -2.00
N PRO A 250 19.87 6.19 -0.83
CA PRO A 250 19.29 5.82 0.45
C PRO A 250 17.96 6.55 0.67
N ALA A 251 17.14 6.01 1.58
CA ALA A 251 15.89 6.64 1.94
C ALA A 251 16.12 7.98 2.67
N PRO A 252 15.41 9.07 2.29
CA PRO A 252 15.50 10.34 3.00
C PRO A 252 14.87 10.24 4.40
N ALA A 253 15.16 11.19 5.28
CA ALA A 253 14.60 11.21 6.64
C ALA A 253 13.06 11.27 6.68
N SER A 254 12.43 11.92 5.69
CA SER A 254 10.98 11.97 5.50
C SER A 254 10.35 10.59 5.33
N TRP A 255 11.08 9.66 4.72
CA TRP A 255 10.65 8.28 4.49
C TRP A 255 10.23 7.57 5.78
N PHE A 256 10.96 7.77 6.86
CA PHE A 256 10.77 7.09 8.15
C PHE A 256 9.74 7.77 9.05
N LYS A 257 9.36 9.01 8.74
CA LYS A 257 8.57 9.85 9.64
C LYS A 257 7.23 10.28 9.06
N GLU A 258 7.12 10.38 7.72
CA GLU A 258 5.97 10.99 7.07
C GLU A 258 5.05 9.95 6.45
N GLY A 259 3.77 10.12 6.70
CA GLY A 259 2.67 9.36 6.11
C GLY A 259 1.37 10.14 6.23
N SER A 260 0.43 9.88 5.36
CA SER A 260 -0.89 10.52 5.37
C SER A 260 -1.72 10.01 6.54
N ALA A 261 -2.19 10.91 7.41
CA ALA A 261 -3.11 10.54 8.48
C ALA A 261 -4.44 10.04 7.90
N PHE A 262 -5.06 9.08 8.56
CA PHE A 262 -6.43 8.72 8.24
C PHE A 262 -7.40 9.71 8.90
N SER A 263 -8.34 10.22 8.11
CA SER A 263 -9.29 11.24 8.56
C SER A 263 -10.08 10.78 9.77
N GLY A 264 -10.02 11.56 10.86
CA GLY A 264 -10.72 11.24 12.11
C GLY A 264 -10.11 10.12 12.94
N VAL A 265 -8.95 9.61 12.60
CA VAL A 265 -8.26 8.53 13.33
C VAL A 265 -7.08 9.10 14.12
N ALA A 266 -7.04 8.83 15.41
CA ALA A 266 -5.92 9.19 16.26
C ALA A 266 -4.72 8.26 16.01
N THR A 267 -3.54 8.83 15.88
CA THR A 267 -2.29 8.07 15.79
C THR A 267 -1.78 7.69 17.18
N ARG A 268 -1.02 6.62 17.26
CA ARG A 268 -0.36 6.10 18.47
C ARG A 268 1.12 5.96 18.21
N GLU A 269 1.93 6.15 19.25
CA GLU A 269 3.37 5.91 19.18
C GLU A 269 3.67 4.42 18.90
N PRO A 270 4.77 4.13 18.19
CA PRO A 270 5.16 2.77 17.89
C PRO A 270 5.64 2.02 19.13
N ALA A 271 5.37 0.70 19.16
CA ALA A 271 5.84 -0.18 20.22
C ALA A 271 7.37 -0.36 20.20
N LEU A 272 7.97 -0.36 19.01
CA LEU A 272 9.42 -0.50 18.84
C LEU A 272 10.07 0.85 18.53
N ALA A 273 11.36 0.96 18.87
CA ALA A 273 12.14 2.14 18.52
C ALA A 273 12.13 2.42 17.01
N PRO A 274 12.21 3.70 16.60
CA PRO A 274 12.37 4.04 15.20
C PRO A 274 13.61 3.37 14.61
N GLN A 275 13.53 3.01 13.34
CA GLN A 275 14.68 2.45 12.64
C GLN A 275 15.87 3.41 12.69
N PRO A 276 17.07 2.95 13.06
CA PRO A 276 18.27 3.72 12.88
C PRO A 276 18.46 3.97 11.36
N VAL A 277 18.79 5.21 11.00
CA VAL A 277 19.19 5.55 9.62
C VAL A 277 20.52 4.85 9.39
N VAL A 278 20.47 3.73 8.66
CA VAL A 278 21.70 3.03 8.25
C VAL A 278 22.25 3.79 7.05
N ALA A 279 23.33 4.53 7.26
CA ALA A 279 24.12 5.08 6.17
C ALA A 279 24.77 3.92 5.40
N MET A 280 24.61 3.91 4.08
CA MET A 280 25.37 3.00 3.21
C MET A 280 26.83 3.46 3.13
#